data_f3a5fa6ec517293e2e02439c09f9a4b4
#
_entry.id   f3a5fa6ec517293e2e02439c09f9a4b4
#
_cell.length_a   1.000
_cell.length_b   1.000
_cell.length_c   1.000
_cell.angle_alpha   90.00
_cell.angle_beta   90.00
_cell.angle_gamma   90.00
#
_symmetry.space_group_name_H-M   'P 1'
#
loop_
_entity.id
_entity.type
_entity.pdbx_description
1 polymer ?
#
loop_
_entity_poly.entity_id
_entity_poly.type
_entity_poly.pdbx_seq_one_letter_code
_entity_poly.pdbx_strand_id
1 'polypeptide(L)'
;MPATTSAPPAADGAGSAGPSGPSGAPLALARGEQPEIDLEVKRSRFLARALRADDEEEARAFIAAVRGHYPDARHHCSAYTVPGPGALPIERSNDDGEPSGTAGQPMLETLRATGLTATAVVVTRYFGGTLLGTGGLVRAYSEATARALAAARRVRLTTRHLWDVRIPVADAGRVEAELRTASARGTHDLAVEETVWGATHAVLLLATGASHAAGLVAENRQRPDVL
;
A
#
# COMPACT_ATOMS: atom_id res chain seq x y z
N MET A 1 -3.03 -64.36 29.79
CA MET A 1 -3.18 -63.78 28.46
C MET A 1 -3.41 -62.32 28.66
N PRO A 2 -2.40 -61.44 28.47
CA PRO A 2 -2.61 -60.01 28.57
C PRO A 2 -3.10 -59.41 27.23
N ALA A 3 -4.07 -58.52 27.31
CA ALA A 3 -4.63 -57.80 26.20
C ALA A 3 -3.65 -56.71 25.70
N THR A 4 -3.32 -56.75 24.44
CA THR A 4 -2.53 -55.72 23.73
C THR A 4 -3.41 -54.55 23.37
N THR A 5 -3.18 -53.41 24.02
CA THR A 5 -3.77 -52.12 23.66
C THR A 5 -2.97 -51.55 22.51
N SER A 6 -3.61 -51.47 21.33
CA SER A 6 -3.06 -50.79 20.14
C SER A 6 -3.29 -49.29 20.24
N ALA A 7 -2.22 -48.49 20.17
CA ALA A 7 -2.29 -47.04 20.07
C ALA A 7 -2.61 -46.65 18.63
N PRO A 8 -3.38 -45.56 18.40
CA PRO A 8 -3.65 -45.05 17.04
C PRO A 8 -2.40 -44.32 16.47
N PRO A 9 -2.24 -44.29 15.14
CA PRO A 9 -1.11 -43.63 14.50
C PRO A 9 -1.24 -42.09 14.57
N ALA A 10 -0.09 -41.46 14.79
CA ALA A 10 0.05 -40.01 14.75
C ALA A 10 -0.31 -39.47 13.37
N ALA A 11 -1.20 -38.48 13.32
CA ALA A 11 -1.50 -37.74 12.12
C ALA A 11 -0.35 -36.80 11.81
N ASP A 12 0.40 -37.09 10.73
CA ASP A 12 1.36 -36.18 10.12
C ASP A 12 0.60 -34.94 9.57
N GLY A 13 0.62 -33.85 10.33
CA GLY A 13 0.19 -32.56 9.88
C GLY A 13 1.20 -31.99 8.88
N ALA A 14 1.06 -32.33 7.60
CA ALA A 14 1.76 -31.63 6.54
C ALA A 14 1.25 -30.18 6.49
N GLY A 15 1.97 -29.28 7.14
CA GLY A 15 1.82 -27.86 6.95
C GLY A 15 2.11 -27.50 5.50
N SER A 16 1.05 -27.22 4.72
CA SER A 16 1.19 -26.66 3.39
C SER A 16 1.86 -25.30 3.52
N ALA A 17 3.15 -25.24 3.22
CA ALA A 17 3.83 -23.99 2.93
C ALA A 17 3.13 -23.37 1.72
N GLY A 18 2.39 -22.29 1.94
CA GLY A 18 1.86 -21.47 0.86
C GLY A 18 3.01 -21.00 -0.04
N PRO A 19 2.76 -20.69 -1.32
CA PRO A 19 3.80 -20.29 -2.24
C PRO A 19 4.52 -19.07 -1.69
N SER A 20 5.82 -19.22 -1.44
CA SER A 20 6.73 -18.12 -1.17
C SER A 20 6.74 -17.23 -2.41
N GLY A 21 5.94 -16.16 -2.38
CA GLY A 21 5.98 -15.08 -3.37
C GLY A 21 7.39 -14.44 -3.39
N PRO A 22 7.70 -13.65 -4.45
CA PRO A 22 9.03 -13.11 -4.65
C PRO A 22 9.48 -12.34 -3.41
N SER A 23 10.67 -12.67 -2.96
CA SER A 23 11.34 -12.11 -1.79
C SER A 23 11.49 -10.58 -1.91
N GLY A 24 10.53 -9.82 -1.38
CA GLY A 24 10.61 -8.36 -1.31
C GLY A 24 9.33 -7.75 -0.71
N ALA A 25 9.51 -6.80 0.21
CA ALA A 25 8.40 -6.00 0.73
C ALA A 25 7.64 -5.31 -0.42
N PRO A 26 6.29 -5.26 -0.40
CA PRO A 26 5.49 -4.63 -1.45
C PRO A 26 5.95 -3.20 -1.73
N LEU A 27 5.96 -2.82 -3.00
CA LEU A 27 6.33 -1.48 -3.44
C LEU A 27 5.06 -0.66 -3.65
N ALA A 28 5.02 0.56 -3.11
CA ALA A 28 3.93 1.51 -3.29
C ALA A 28 4.47 2.91 -3.55
N LEU A 29 3.59 3.84 -3.93
CA LEU A 29 3.94 5.26 -3.94
C LEU A 29 4.01 5.80 -2.51
N ALA A 30 4.86 6.80 -2.29
CA ALA A 30 4.83 7.57 -1.04
C ALA A 30 3.50 8.32 -0.93
N ARG A 31 2.99 8.51 0.29
CA ARG A 31 1.81 9.36 0.51
C ARG A 31 2.09 10.82 0.13
N GLY A 32 1.02 11.55 -0.17
CA GLY A 32 1.04 12.94 -0.59
C GLY A 32 1.18 13.11 -2.10
N GLU A 33 1.28 14.37 -2.51
CA GLU A 33 1.32 14.72 -3.94
C GLU A 33 2.55 14.14 -4.63
N GLN A 34 2.33 13.69 -5.86
CA GLN A 34 3.36 13.21 -6.78
C GLN A 34 3.46 14.19 -7.97
N PRO A 35 4.61 14.21 -8.68
CA PRO A 35 4.76 15.06 -9.85
C PRO A 35 3.70 14.78 -10.92
N GLU A 36 3.15 15.84 -11.49
CA GLU A 36 2.32 15.74 -12.69
C GLU A 36 3.20 15.70 -13.93
N ILE A 37 2.83 14.87 -14.88
CA ILE A 37 3.48 14.74 -16.17
C ILE A 37 2.59 15.35 -17.27
N ASP A 38 3.16 16.21 -18.10
CA ASP A 38 2.54 16.74 -19.30
C ASP A 38 3.23 16.11 -20.51
N LEU A 39 2.51 15.27 -21.24
CA LEU A 39 2.96 14.60 -22.45
C LEU A 39 2.18 15.14 -23.65
N GLU A 40 2.87 15.72 -24.62
CA GLU A 40 2.26 16.12 -25.87
C GLU A 40 2.49 15.07 -26.98
N VAL A 41 1.39 14.66 -27.64
CA VAL A 41 1.41 13.75 -28.79
C VAL A 41 0.51 14.32 -29.88
N LYS A 42 1.07 14.70 -31.02
CA LYS A 42 0.34 15.31 -32.15
C LYS A 42 -0.61 16.45 -31.69
N ARG A 43 -0.11 17.35 -30.89
CA ARG A 43 -0.82 18.50 -30.28
C ARG A 43 -1.91 18.13 -29.25
N SER A 44 -2.22 16.86 -29.04
CA SER A 44 -3.00 16.43 -27.87
C SER A 44 -2.13 16.43 -26.64
N ARG A 45 -2.64 16.95 -25.51
CA ARG A 45 -1.95 16.93 -24.22
C ARG A 45 -2.54 15.86 -23.33
N PHE A 46 -1.66 15.12 -22.66
CA PHE A 46 -1.98 14.06 -21.72
C PHE A 46 -1.35 14.41 -20.37
N LEU A 47 -2.18 14.89 -19.43
CA LEU A 47 -1.74 15.26 -18.09
C LEU A 47 -1.92 14.04 -17.19
N ALA A 48 -0.82 13.42 -16.78
CA ALA A 48 -0.85 12.20 -15.98
C ALA A 48 -0.47 12.48 -14.52
N ARG A 49 -1.33 12.05 -13.61
CA ARG A 49 -1.14 12.13 -12.15
C ARG A 49 -1.27 10.76 -11.53
N ALA A 50 -0.41 10.47 -10.57
CA ALA A 50 -0.46 9.24 -9.78
C ALA A 50 -0.60 9.56 -8.31
N LEU A 51 -1.24 8.67 -7.53
CA LEU A 51 -1.38 8.80 -6.08
C LEU A 51 -1.34 7.42 -5.45
N ARG A 52 -0.85 7.33 -4.22
CA ARG A 52 -1.09 6.17 -3.37
C ARG A 52 -2.55 6.17 -2.92
N ALA A 53 -3.23 5.05 -3.15
CA ALA A 53 -4.58 4.80 -2.70
C ALA A 53 -4.61 3.42 -2.02
N ASP A 54 -4.89 3.38 -0.73
CA ASP A 54 -4.84 2.14 0.05
C ASP A 54 -6.15 1.34 -0.04
N ASP A 55 -7.22 1.95 -0.61
CA ASP A 55 -8.50 1.31 -0.90
C ASP A 55 -9.20 1.92 -2.12
N GLU A 56 -10.38 1.37 -2.48
CA GLU A 56 -11.19 1.87 -3.60
C GLU A 56 -11.78 3.26 -3.36
N GLU A 57 -12.04 3.63 -2.11
CA GLU A 57 -12.60 4.94 -1.77
C GLU A 57 -11.57 6.03 -2.01
N GLU A 58 -10.34 5.86 -1.53
CA GLU A 58 -9.21 6.76 -1.80
C GLU A 58 -8.94 6.89 -3.32
N ALA A 59 -8.97 5.76 -4.06
CA ALA A 59 -8.79 5.78 -5.51
C ALA A 59 -9.88 6.59 -6.22
N ARG A 60 -11.15 6.39 -5.86
CA ARG A 60 -12.28 7.14 -6.43
C ARG A 60 -12.25 8.62 -6.05
N ALA A 61 -11.90 8.94 -4.82
CA ALA A 61 -11.73 10.31 -4.36
C ALA A 61 -10.63 11.04 -5.15
N PHE A 62 -9.51 10.38 -5.41
CA PHE A 62 -8.44 10.93 -6.25
C PHE A 62 -8.91 11.18 -7.69
N ILE A 63 -9.61 10.23 -8.32
CA ILE A 63 -10.14 10.40 -9.68
C ILE A 63 -11.10 11.60 -9.72
N ALA A 64 -11.98 11.72 -8.73
CA ALA A 64 -12.93 12.85 -8.65
C ALA A 64 -12.20 14.18 -8.44
N ALA A 65 -11.17 14.23 -7.62
CA ALA A 65 -10.35 15.43 -7.40
C ALA A 65 -9.64 15.90 -8.68
N VAL A 66 -9.04 14.95 -9.44
CA VAL A 66 -8.40 15.27 -10.73
C VAL A 66 -9.45 15.79 -11.75
N ARG A 67 -10.62 15.16 -11.83
CA ARG A 67 -11.72 15.62 -12.68
C ARG A 67 -12.17 17.01 -12.29
N GLY A 68 -12.27 17.32 -11.00
CA GLY A 68 -12.61 18.66 -10.51
C GLY A 68 -11.53 19.72 -10.80
N HIS A 69 -10.27 19.29 -10.88
CA HIS A 69 -9.14 20.19 -11.20
C HIS A 69 -9.09 20.57 -12.70
N TYR A 70 -9.56 19.69 -13.59
CA TYR A 70 -9.59 19.89 -15.05
C TYR A 70 -11.02 19.75 -15.62
N PRO A 71 -11.98 20.59 -15.21
CA PRO A 71 -13.38 20.42 -15.54
C PRO A 71 -13.70 20.66 -17.04
N ASP A 72 -12.80 21.29 -17.76
CA ASP A 72 -12.90 21.58 -19.20
C ASP A 72 -12.36 20.46 -20.10
N ALA A 73 -11.67 19.47 -19.53
CA ALA A 73 -11.21 18.31 -20.27
C ALA A 73 -12.36 17.31 -20.50
N ARG A 74 -12.33 16.64 -21.68
CA ARG A 74 -13.37 15.66 -22.04
C ARG A 74 -13.15 14.28 -21.47
N HIS A 75 -11.89 13.91 -21.22
CA HIS A 75 -11.51 12.56 -20.84
C HIS A 75 -10.58 12.59 -19.63
N HIS A 76 -10.94 11.83 -18.58
CA HIS A 76 -10.16 11.56 -17.38
C HIS A 76 -10.05 10.04 -17.22
N CYS A 77 -9.28 9.43 -18.11
CA CYS A 77 -9.09 7.98 -18.08
C CYS A 77 -8.33 7.58 -16.82
N SER A 78 -8.67 6.44 -16.24
CA SER A 78 -8.10 6.03 -14.96
C SER A 78 -7.80 4.53 -14.91
N ALA A 79 -6.82 4.19 -14.08
CA ALA A 79 -6.54 2.83 -13.67
C ALA A 79 -6.06 2.82 -12.21
N TYR A 80 -6.42 1.80 -11.46
CA TYR A 80 -5.89 1.59 -10.12
C TYR A 80 -5.75 0.11 -9.76
N THR A 81 -4.84 -0.15 -8.83
CA THR A 81 -4.71 -1.40 -8.10
C THR A 81 -4.64 -1.09 -6.61
N VAL A 82 -5.53 -1.67 -5.82
CA VAL A 82 -5.60 -1.46 -4.37
C VAL A 82 -5.70 -2.80 -3.66
N PRO A 83 -5.30 -2.89 -2.37
CA PRO A 83 -5.51 -4.09 -1.58
C PRO A 83 -6.98 -4.51 -1.59
N GLY A 84 -7.24 -5.79 -1.81
CA GLY A 84 -8.57 -6.38 -1.75
C GLY A 84 -8.75 -7.24 -0.50
N PRO A 85 -9.98 -7.72 -0.26
CA PRO A 85 -10.23 -8.69 0.78
C PRO A 85 -9.50 -10.01 0.43
N GLY A 86 -8.57 -10.40 1.28
CA GLY A 86 -7.70 -11.56 1.07
C GLY A 86 -6.41 -11.23 0.33
N ALA A 87 -5.91 -12.17 -0.48
CA ALA A 87 -4.60 -12.06 -1.14
C ALA A 87 -4.64 -11.39 -2.52
N LEU A 88 -5.83 -11.17 -3.10
CA LEU A 88 -5.97 -10.64 -4.46
C LEU A 88 -6.23 -9.13 -4.43
N PRO A 89 -5.52 -8.34 -5.24
CA PRO A 89 -5.79 -6.92 -5.38
C PRO A 89 -7.11 -6.67 -6.12
N ILE A 90 -7.76 -5.55 -5.82
CA ILE A 90 -8.84 -5.01 -6.62
C ILE A 90 -8.21 -4.13 -7.69
N GLU A 91 -8.55 -4.42 -8.93
CA GLU A 91 -8.06 -3.66 -10.09
C GLU A 91 -9.24 -3.14 -10.90
N ARG A 92 -9.14 -1.89 -11.33
CA ARG A 92 -10.15 -1.25 -12.18
C ARG A 92 -9.48 -0.36 -13.21
N SER A 93 -10.17 -0.19 -14.34
CA SER A 93 -9.80 0.74 -15.39
C SER A 93 -11.03 1.37 -16.01
N ASN A 94 -10.89 2.60 -16.55
CA ASN A 94 -11.96 3.34 -17.17
C ASN A 94 -11.42 4.17 -18.33
N ASP A 95 -12.02 4.00 -19.51
CA ASP A 95 -11.68 4.77 -20.72
C ASP A 95 -12.32 6.16 -20.75
N ASP A 96 -13.30 6.46 -19.89
CA ASP A 96 -13.97 7.76 -19.75
C ASP A 96 -14.33 8.42 -21.08
N GLY A 97 -14.98 7.66 -21.97
CA GLY A 97 -15.44 8.12 -23.28
C GLY A 97 -14.42 8.07 -24.42
N GLU A 98 -13.17 7.66 -24.18
CA GLU A 98 -12.28 7.23 -25.25
C GLU A 98 -12.79 5.91 -25.88
N PRO A 99 -12.36 5.54 -27.09
CA PRO A 99 -12.71 4.26 -27.67
C PRO A 99 -12.34 3.10 -26.73
N SER A 100 -13.25 2.14 -26.58
CA SER A 100 -13.10 1.04 -25.62
C SER A 100 -11.74 0.33 -25.73
N GLY A 101 -11.07 0.18 -24.59
CA GLY A 101 -9.78 -0.50 -24.46
C GLY A 101 -8.58 0.31 -24.97
N THR A 102 -8.75 1.60 -25.29
CA THR A 102 -7.64 2.41 -25.82
C THR A 102 -6.95 3.28 -24.77
N ALA A 103 -7.50 3.39 -23.57
CA ALA A 103 -6.97 4.22 -22.48
C ALA A 103 -6.84 3.44 -21.16
N GLY A 104 -7.95 3.12 -20.52
CA GLY A 104 -7.96 2.53 -19.18
C GLY A 104 -7.24 1.18 -19.11
N GLN A 105 -7.48 0.28 -20.04
CA GLN A 105 -6.82 -1.03 -20.05
C GLN A 105 -5.30 -0.91 -20.26
N PRO A 106 -4.78 -0.16 -21.25
CA PRO A 106 -3.34 0.10 -21.41
C PRO A 106 -2.69 0.74 -20.17
N MET A 107 -3.41 1.64 -19.48
CA MET A 107 -2.95 2.23 -18.23
C MET A 107 -2.81 1.17 -17.13
N LEU A 108 -3.81 0.28 -16.98
CA LEU A 108 -3.79 -0.78 -15.98
C LEU A 108 -2.67 -1.79 -16.25
N GLU A 109 -2.44 -2.17 -17.50
CA GLU A 109 -1.33 -3.04 -17.89
C GLU A 109 0.03 -2.42 -17.57
N THR A 110 0.16 -1.12 -17.84
CA THR A 110 1.37 -0.35 -17.50
C THR A 110 1.59 -0.30 -15.99
N LEU A 111 0.53 -0.09 -15.21
CA LEU A 111 0.61 -0.09 -13.75
C LEU A 111 1.03 -1.47 -13.21
N ARG A 112 0.42 -2.55 -13.68
CA ARG A 112 0.78 -3.94 -13.32
C ARG A 112 2.26 -4.24 -13.57
N ALA A 113 2.78 -3.80 -14.71
CA ALA A 113 4.18 -4.02 -15.09
C ALA A 113 5.18 -3.38 -14.11
N THR A 114 4.78 -2.36 -13.34
CA THR A 114 5.65 -1.73 -12.33
C THR A 114 5.78 -2.53 -11.04
N GLY A 115 4.87 -3.47 -10.77
CA GLY A 115 4.77 -4.18 -9.48
C GLY A 115 4.34 -3.29 -8.31
N LEU A 116 3.88 -2.06 -8.57
CA LEU A 116 3.32 -1.18 -7.55
C LEU A 116 1.96 -1.69 -7.08
N THR A 117 1.74 -1.65 -5.78
CA THR A 117 0.43 -1.85 -5.16
C THR A 117 -0.12 -0.54 -4.62
N ALA A 118 -1.37 -0.53 -4.18
CA ALA A 118 -2.00 0.63 -3.54
C ALA A 118 -1.79 1.93 -4.36
N THR A 119 -2.08 1.88 -5.67
CA THR A 119 -1.75 2.97 -6.60
C THR A 119 -2.89 3.25 -7.55
N ALA A 120 -3.25 4.53 -7.68
CA ALA A 120 -4.19 5.03 -8.68
C ALA A 120 -3.47 5.99 -9.65
N VAL A 121 -3.86 5.94 -10.93
CA VAL A 121 -3.37 6.84 -11.98
C VAL A 121 -4.54 7.41 -12.74
N VAL A 122 -4.51 8.70 -13.03
CA VAL A 122 -5.46 9.40 -13.89
C VAL A 122 -4.69 10.10 -15.00
N VAL A 123 -5.14 9.95 -16.23
CA VAL A 123 -4.64 10.68 -17.38
C VAL A 123 -5.77 11.53 -17.96
N THR A 124 -5.62 12.84 -17.83
CA THR A 124 -6.53 13.85 -18.38
C THR A 124 -6.06 14.22 -19.78
N ARG A 125 -6.97 14.16 -20.77
CA ARG A 125 -6.62 14.48 -22.16
C ARG A 125 -7.32 15.70 -22.69
N TYR A 126 -6.53 16.57 -23.34
CA TYR A 126 -6.98 17.65 -24.18
C TYR A 126 -6.70 17.32 -25.66
N PHE A 127 -7.76 17.36 -26.49
CA PHE A 127 -7.64 17.03 -27.91
C PHE A 127 -6.95 18.14 -28.70
N GLY A 128 -5.92 17.80 -29.46
CA GLY A 128 -5.11 18.74 -30.23
C GLY A 128 -5.53 18.94 -31.69
N GLY A 129 -6.75 18.51 -32.05
CA GLY A 129 -7.27 18.68 -33.44
C GLY A 129 -6.79 17.61 -34.42
N THR A 130 -5.91 16.67 -34.02
CA THR A 130 -5.42 15.59 -34.87
C THR A 130 -5.78 14.24 -34.24
N LEU A 131 -6.43 13.36 -35.01
CA LEU A 131 -6.77 12.02 -34.55
C LEU A 131 -5.50 11.16 -34.40
N LEU A 132 -5.35 10.52 -33.27
CA LEU A 132 -4.23 9.62 -33.01
C LEU A 132 -4.46 8.20 -33.58
N GLY A 133 -5.72 7.81 -33.74
CA GLY A 133 -6.15 6.43 -33.98
C GLY A 133 -6.00 5.54 -32.72
N THR A 134 -6.58 4.35 -32.73
CA THR A 134 -6.58 3.43 -31.59
C THR A 134 -5.18 3.11 -31.09
N GLY A 135 -4.27 2.71 -31.97
CA GLY A 135 -2.87 2.41 -31.63
C GLY A 135 -2.08 3.62 -31.13
N GLY A 136 -2.43 4.84 -31.58
CA GLY A 136 -1.83 6.08 -31.09
C GLY A 136 -2.31 6.42 -29.68
N LEU A 137 -3.60 6.21 -29.40
CA LEU A 137 -4.17 6.37 -28.05
C LEU A 137 -3.54 5.41 -27.05
N VAL A 138 -3.54 4.10 -27.37
CA VAL A 138 -2.91 3.08 -26.53
C VAL A 138 -1.50 3.48 -26.12
N ARG A 139 -0.65 3.87 -27.09
CA ARG A 139 0.73 4.28 -26.81
C ARG A 139 0.80 5.54 -25.94
N ALA A 140 -0.03 6.55 -26.22
CA ALA A 140 0.00 7.82 -25.48
C ALA A 140 -0.43 7.63 -24.02
N TYR A 141 -1.50 6.87 -23.76
CA TYR A 141 -1.97 6.57 -22.41
C TYR A 141 -0.97 5.70 -21.64
N SER A 142 -0.42 4.65 -22.26
CA SER A 142 0.64 3.84 -21.63
C SER A 142 1.87 4.67 -21.29
N GLU A 143 2.34 5.52 -22.24
CA GLU A 143 3.52 6.35 -22.04
C GLU A 143 3.31 7.41 -20.94
N ALA A 144 2.17 8.11 -20.94
CA ALA A 144 1.86 9.08 -19.90
C ALA A 144 1.81 8.43 -18.51
N THR A 145 1.17 7.26 -18.41
CA THR A 145 1.12 6.45 -17.19
C THR A 145 2.51 6.03 -16.73
N ALA A 146 3.32 5.46 -17.62
CA ALA A 146 4.67 5.02 -17.30
C ALA A 146 5.55 6.16 -16.77
N ARG A 147 5.47 7.34 -17.41
CA ARG A 147 6.21 8.54 -16.97
C ARG A 147 5.76 9.03 -15.60
N ALA A 148 4.43 9.07 -15.33
CA ALA A 148 3.91 9.48 -14.03
C ALA A 148 4.37 8.52 -12.91
N LEU A 149 4.31 7.22 -13.15
CA LEU A 149 4.76 6.20 -12.18
C LEU A 149 6.28 6.20 -12.01
N ALA A 150 7.05 6.55 -13.03
CA ALA A 150 8.52 6.65 -12.95
C ALA A 150 8.97 7.89 -12.17
N ALA A 151 8.27 9.02 -12.32
CA ALA A 151 8.57 10.27 -11.62
C ALA A 151 8.11 10.27 -10.16
N ALA A 152 7.15 9.41 -9.81
CA ALA A 152 6.60 9.34 -8.47
C ALA A 152 7.59 8.73 -7.46
N ARG A 153 7.57 9.25 -6.22
CA ARG A 153 8.37 8.72 -5.11
C ARG A 153 7.82 7.36 -4.69
N ARG A 154 8.70 6.38 -4.60
CA ARG A 154 8.36 5.00 -4.22
C ARG A 154 8.83 4.69 -2.81
N VAL A 155 8.05 3.88 -2.10
CA VAL A 155 8.36 3.36 -0.75
C VAL A 155 8.13 1.86 -0.71
N ARG A 156 8.87 1.17 0.15
CA ARG A 156 8.60 -0.23 0.49
C ARG A 156 7.64 -0.27 1.68
N LEU A 157 6.57 -1.07 1.56
CA LEU A 157 5.64 -1.29 2.66
C LEU A 157 6.16 -2.41 3.53
N THR A 158 6.30 -2.15 4.83
CA THR A 158 6.67 -3.16 5.81
C THR A 158 5.48 -3.42 6.73
N THR A 159 5.23 -4.68 7.04
CA THR A 159 4.25 -5.04 8.07
C THR A 159 4.81 -4.66 9.42
N ARG A 160 4.02 -3.92 10.19
CA ARG A 160 4.30 -3.62 11.59
C ARG A 160 3.23 -4.21 12.50
N HIS A 161 3.64 -4.69 13.66
CA HIS A 161 2.75 -5.10 14.72
C HIS A 161 2.54 -3.91 15.67
N LEU A 162 1.27 -3.62 15.97
CA LEU A 162 0.90 -2.56 16.90
C LEU A 162 0.62 -3.17 18.28
N TRP A 163 1.11 -2.50 19.33
CA TRP A 163 0.99 -2.91 20.71
C TRP A 163 0.51 -1.75 21.56
N ASP A 164 -0.56 -1.97 22.32
CA ASP A 164 -0.97 -1.05 23.39
C ASP A 164 -0.24 -1.43 24.67
N VAL A 165 0.71 -0.58 25.08
CA VAL A 165 1.46 -0.77 26.30
C VAL A 165 0.96 0.17 27.36
N ARG A 166 0.32 -0.39 28.41
CA ARG A 166 -0.23 0.35 29.52
C ARG A 166 0.82 0.51 30.62
N ILE A 167 1.11 1.74 30.99
CA ILE A 167 2.17 2.09 31.95
C ILE A 167 1.60 3.04 33.01
N PRO A 168 1.94 2.89 34.32
CA PRO A 168 1.59 3.86 35.33
C PRO A 168 2.05 5.27 34.94
N VAL A 169 1.21 6.29 35.13
CA VAL A 169 1.50 7.65 34.69
C VAL A 169 2.82 8.20 35.28
N ALA A 170 3.19 7.76 36.49
CA ALA A 170 4.44 8.14 37.14
C ALA A 170 5.69 7.71 36.35
N ASP A 171 5.64 6.60 35.62
CA ASP A 171 6.76 6.04 34.84
C ASP A 171 6.68 6.37 33.36
N ALA A 172 5.50 6.73 32.85
CA ALA A 172 5.23 6.80 31.44
C ALA A 172 6.17 7.74 30.67
N GLY A 173 6.45 8.93 31.21
CA GLY A 173 7.36 9.88 30.55
C GLY A 173 8.79 9.37 30.42
N ARG A 174 9.31 8.68 31.46
CA ARG A 174 10.65 8.08 31.43
C ARG A 174 10.70 6.94 30.41
N VAL A 175 9.73 6.03 30.45
CA VAL A 175 9.66 4.87 29.53
C VAL A 175 9.49 5.33 28.08
N GLU A 176 8.63 6.31 27.83
CA GLU A 176 8.47 6.87 26.49
C GLU A 176 9.78 7.46 25.95
N ALA A 177 10.50 8.23 26.77
CA ALA A 177 11.78 8.82 26.38
C ALA A 177 12.85 7.74 26.08
N GLU A 178 12.91 6.68 26.88
CA GLU A 178 13.81 5.54 26.66
C GLU A 178 13.48 4.83 25.33
N LEU A 179 12.20 4.55 25.06
CA LEU A 179 11.73 3.90 23.83
C LEU A 179 12.02 4.76 22.59
N ARG A 180 11.73 6.06 22.63
CA ARG A 180 12.06 6.99 21.55
C ARG A 180 13.58 7.08 21.31
N THR A 181 14.37 7.05 22.37
CA THR A 181 15.84 7.04 22.26
C THR A 181 16.34 5.74 21.63
N ALA A 182 15.81 4.59 22.02
CA ALA A 182 16.15 3.29 21.44
C ALA A 182 15.76 3.21 19.95
N SER A 183 14.57 3.73 19.60
CA SER A 183 14.11 3.89 18.21
C SER A 183 15.06 4.75 17.38
N ALA A 184 15.44 5.92 17.88
CA ALA A 184 16.33 6.85 17.18
C ALA A 184 17.74 6.29 16.95
N ARG A 185 18.22 5.43 17.84
CA ARG A 185 19.52 4.75 17.71
C ARG A 185 19.50 3.58 16.72
N GLY A 186 18.31 3.17 16.26
CA GLY A 186 18.14 2.01 15.35
C GLY A 186 18.52 0.67 16.00
N THR A 187 18.65 0.61 17.33
CA THR A 187 18.97 -0.62 18.06
C THR A 187 17.84 -1.63 18.05
N HIS A 188 16.60 -1.13 17.85
CA HIS A 188 15.38 -1.94 17.77
C HIS A 188 14.51 -1.42 16.65
N ASP A 189 13.85 -2.33 15.92
CA ASP A 189 12.80 -1.99 14.93
C ASP A 189 11.49 -1.70 15.69
N LEU A 190 11.48 -0.56 16.38
CA LEU A 190 10.45 -0.10 17.29
C LEU A 190 10.18 1.38 17.01
N ALA A 191 8.91 1.80 17.03
CA ALA A 191 8.51 3.20 17.03
C ALA A 191 7.40 3.44 18.05
N VAL A 192 7.41 4.59 18.72
CA VAL A 192 6.30 5.08 19.54
C VAL A 192 5.45 5.96 18.64
N GLU A 193 4.28 5.44 18.20
CA GLU A 193 3.37 6.12 17.28
C GLU A 193 2.55 7.18 18.01
N GLU A 194 1.98 6.83 19.16
CA GLU A 194 1.10 7.68 19.95
C GLU A 194 1.26 7.41 21.44
N THR A 195 0.95 8.42 22.27
CA THR A 195 0.84 8.28 23.72
C THR A 195 -0.44 8.95 24.19
N VAL A 196 -1.34 8.15 24.74
CA VAL A 196 -2.59 8.63 25.34
C VAL A 196 -2.46 8.68 26.85
N TRP A 197 -2.55 9.89 27.44
CA TRP A 197 -2.39 10.11 28.86
C TRP A 197 -3.71 10.00 29.59
N GLY A 198 -3.79 9.11 30.57
CA GLY A 198 -4.92 8.95 31.47
C GLY A 198 -4.61 9.45 32.89
N ALA A 199 -5.58 9.36 33.78
CA ALA A 199 -5.43 9.81 35.17
C ALA A 199 -4.45 8.96 36.00
N THR A 200 -4.40 7.66 35.76
CA THR A 200 -3.58 6.70 36.52
C THR A 200 -2.56 5.98 35.65
N HIS A 201 -2.84 5.82 34.38
CA HIS A 201 -2.00 5.13 33.41
C HIS A 201 -1.94 5.92 32.10
N ALA A 202 -0.83 5.83 31.42
CA ALA A 202 -0.72 6.16 30.01
C ALA A 202 -0.75 4.89 29.16
N VAL A 203 -1.24 4.99 27.93
CA VAL A 203 -1.20 3.93 26.92
C VAL A 203 -0.29 4.40 25.79
N LEU A 204 0.80 3.67 25.56
CA LEU A 204 1.71 3.90 24.45
C LEU A 204 1.37 2.95 23.31
N LEU A 205 1.04 3.49 22.14
CA LEU A 205 0.92 2.71 20.91
C LEU A 205 2.30 2.52 20.30
N LEU A 206 2.79 1.29 20.35
CA LEU A 206 4.10 0.92 19.81
C LEU A 206 3.93 0.17 18.50
N ALA A 207 4.73 0.52 17.48
CA ALA A 207 4.85 -0.23 16.24
C ALA A 207 6.19 -0.96 16.20
N THR A 208 6.18 -2.28 15.98
CA THR A 208 7.38 -3.12 15.90
C THR A 208 7.44 -3.89 14.59
N GLY A 209 8.63 -4.18 14.07
CA GLY A 209 8.82 -5.12 12.97
C GLY A 209 8.51 -6.56 13.37
N ALA A 210 8.30 -7.42 12.37
CA ALA A 210 7.90 -8.81 12.58
C ALA A 210 8.88 -9.62 13.45
N SER A 211 10.18 -9.40 13.31
CA SER A 211 11.22 -10.07 14.09
C SER A 211 11.17 -9.68 15.58
N HIS A 212 10.84 -8.44 15.87
CA HIS A 212 10.76 -7.93 17.25
C HIS A 212 9.48 -8.37 17.95
N ALA A 213 8.37 -8.45 17.21
CA ALA A 213 7.10 -8.98 17.72
C ALA A 213 7.25 -10.42 18.22
N ALA A 214 7.98 -11.26 17.51
CA ALA A 214 8.24 -12.64 17.94
C ALA A 214 9.04 -12.72 19.25
N GLY A 215 9.99 -11.79 19.45
CA GLY A 215 10.76 -11.68 20.68
C GLY A 215 9.89 -11.25 21.87
N LEU A 216 9.05 -10.22 21.72
CA LEU A 216 8.15 -9.74 22.76
C LEU A 216 7.14 -10.81 23.20
N VAL A 217 6.57 -11.58 22.26
CA VAL A 217 5.67 -12.69 22.57
C VAL A 217 6.39 -13.80 23.34
N ALA A 218 7.66 -14.09 23.00
CA ALA A 218 8.45 -15.09 23.71
C ALA A 218 8.78 -14.67 25.15
N GLU A 219 9.17 -13.39 25.34
CA GLU A 219 9.42 -12.84 26.69
C GLU A 219 8.17 -12.80 27.57
N ASN A 220 7.01 -12.45 26.98
CA ASN A 220 5.74 -12.41 27.72
C ASN A 220 5.27 -13.82 28.15
N ARG A 221 5.60 -14.86 27.39
CA ARG A 221 5.35 -16.26 27.79
C ARG A 221 6.22 -16.70 28.97
N GLN A 222 7.38 -16.06 29.19
CA GLN A 222 8.27 -16.33 30.32
C GLN A 222 7.94 -15.52 31.57
N ARG A 223 7.08 -14.49 31.45
CA ARG A 223 6.64 -13.64 32.57
C ARG A 223 5.11 -13.56 32.61
N PRO A 224 4.42 -14.59 33.11
CA PRO A 224 2.96 -14.63 33.17
C PRO A 224 2.31 -13.60 34.12
N ASP A 225 3.08 -12.92 34.90
CA ASP A 225 2.70 -11.95 35.93
C ASP A 225 2.74 -10.49 35.47
N VAL A 226 3.06 -10.24 34.19
CA VAL A 226 3.08 -8.91 33.58
C VAL A 226 1.97 -8.81 32.53
N LEU A 227 0.73 -8.86 33.00
CA LEU A 227 -0.48 -8.44 32.25
C LEU A 227 -1.18 -7.32 33.01
#